data_0b4bfa226aa3d3651378290554b9d552
#
_entry.id   0b4bfa226aa3d3651378290554b9d552
#
_cell.length_a   1.000
_cell.length_b   1.000
_cell.length_c   1.000
_cell.angle_alpha   90.00
_cell.angle_beta   90.00
_cell.angle_gamma   90.00
#
_symmetry.space_group_name_H-M   'P 1'
#
loop_
_entity.id
_entity.type
_entity.pdbx_description
1 polymer ?
#
loop_
_entity_poly.entity_id
_entity_poly.type
_entity_poly.pdbx_seq_one_letter_code
_entity_poly.pdbx_strand_id
1 'polypeptide(L)'
;PRKNGKSAISAGVALYCFACDNEFGAEVYSGATTEKQAWEVFRPARLMCKRTPMLTEAFGIEVNASNMNRPEDGARFEPLIGNPGDGSSPHCAVVDEYHEHATDALYTTMLTGMGARRQPLMWAITTAGYNIEGPCYDKRREVIEMLNGSVPNDELFGIIYTVDEGDDWTDPQVLEKANPNIGVSVYREFLLSQQQRAKNNARLANVFKTKHLNIWVSARSAYFNLVSWQSCEDKSLTLEQFEGQPCILAFDLARKLDMNSMARLYTREIDGKTHYYSVAPRFWVPYDTVYSVEKNEDRRTAERFQKWVEMGVLTVTDGAEVDYRYILEEAKAANKISPVSESPIDPFGATGLSHDLADEDLNPVTIVQNFANMSDPMKELEAAIESGRFHHDGNPIMTWCIGNVVGKNMPGNDDLVKPVKEQAENKIDGAVALIMTIGRAMLKEPDDFLSSLDPDDDLLIL
;
A
#
# COMPACT_ATOMS: atom_id res chain seq x y z
N PRO A 1 7.79 16.15 3.59
CA PRO A 1 6.59 16.08 4.45
C PRO A 1 5.73 17.33 4.38
N ARG A 2 4.52 17.30 4.96
CA ARG A 2 3.61 18.44 5.02
C ARG A 2 4.19 19.58 5.87
N LYS A 3 3.85 20.83 5.52
CA LYS A 3 4.21 22.07 6.23
C LYS A 3 5.71 22.41 6.24
N ASN A 4 6.50 21.81 5.35
CA ASN A 4 7.92 22.12 5.20
C ASN A 4 8.22 23.14 4.08
N GLY A 5 7.27 24.00 3.70
CA GLY A 5 7.49 25.15 2.82
C GLY A 5 7.45 24.88 1.32
N LYS A 6 7.17 23.63 0.87
CA LYS A 6 7.21 23.24 -0.56
C LYS A 6 6.48 24.22 -1.49
N SER A 7 5.19 24.47 -1.24
CA SER A 7 4.37 25.31 -2.12
C SER A 7 4.84 26.77 -2.13
N ALA A 8 5.38 27.28 -1.03
CA ALA A 8 5.94 28.65 -0.98
C ALA A 8 7.24 28.77 -1.80
N ILE A 9 8.14 27.78 -1.72
CA ILE A 9 9.36 27.73 -2.54
C ILE A 9 8.99 27.60 -4.01
N SER A 10 8.05 26.69 -4.36
CA SER A 10 7.59 26.52 -5.74
C SER A 10 6.93 27.77 -6.31
N ALA A 11 6.20 28.52 -5.48
CA ALA A 11 5.64 29.81 -5.89
C ALA A 11 6.72 30.84 -6.23
N GLY A 12 7.82 30.88 -5.47
CA GLY A 12 8.95 31.73 -5.76
C GLY A 12 9.68 31.35 -7.04
N VAL A 13 9.91 30.04 -7.27
CA VAL A 13 10.51 29.51 -8.51
C VAL A 13 9.62 29.82 -9.71
N ALA A 14 8.31 29.58 -9.60
CA ALA A 14 7.36 29.88 -10.66
C ALA A 14 7.33 31.39 -11.01
N LEU A 15 7.39 32.28 -10.00
CA LEU A 15 7.48 33.72 -10.22
C LEU A 15 8.80 34.12 -10.89
N TYR A 16 9.92 33.49 -10.55
CA TYR A 16 11.18 33.74 -11.20
C TYR A 16 11.09 33.39 -12.69
N CYS A 17 10.61 32.19 -13.05
CA CYS A 17 10.42 31.78 -14.42
C CYS A 17 9.41 32.66 -15.18
N PHE A 18 8.40 33.17 -14.50
CA PHE A 18 7.39 34.05 -15.08
C PHE A 18 7.92 35.45 -15.40
N ALA A 19 8.72 36.02 -14.49
CA ALA A 19 9.05 37.46 -14.53
C ALA A 19 10.53 37.77 -14.77
N CYS A 20 11.45 36.91 -14.29
CA CYS A 20 12.86 37.24 -14.16
C CYS A 20 13.81 36.45 -15.07
N ASP A 21 13.34 35.37 -15.69
CA ASP A 21 14.15 34.41 -16.45
C ASP A 21 14.42 34.85 -17.91
N ASN A 22 13.92 35.99 -18.30
CA ASN A 22 14.07 36.57 -19.64
C ASN A 22 13.54 35.69 -20.79
N GLU A 23 12.63 34.79 -20.52
CA GLU A 23 11.92 34.04 -21.56
C GLU A 23 10.76 34.89 -22.09
N PHE A 24 10.76 35.17 -23.41
CA PHE A 24 9.69 35.93 -24.06
C PHE A 24 8.38 35.10 -24.11
N GLY A 25 7.26 35.71 -23.71
CA GLY A 25 5.99 35.01 -23.69
C GLY A 25 5.98 33.77 -22.80
N ALA A 26 6.64 33.84 -21.63
CA ALA A 26 6.74 32.72 -20.70
C ALA A 26 5.36 32.21 -20.25
N GLU A 27 5.06 30.95 -20.51
CA GLU A 27 3.88 30.27 -19.97
C GLU A 27 4.26 29.50 -18.73
N VAL A 28 3.71 29.91 -17.58
CA VAL A 28 3.97 29.26 -16.30
C VAL A 28 2.67 28.65 -15.76
N TYR A 29 2.72 27.39 -15.39
CA TYR A 29 1.55 26.64 -14.95
C TYR A 29 1.75 26.01 -13.58
N SER A 30 0.70 26.03 -12.77
CA SER A 30 0.60 25.29 -11.53
C SER A 30 -0.50 24.25 -11.69
N GLY A 31 -0.14 22.97 -11.84
CA GLY A 31 -1.04 21.86 -12.12
C GLY A 31 -1.20 20.91 -10.93
N ALA A 32 -2.40 20.36 -10.76
CA ALA A 32 -2.72 19.34 -9.78
C ALA A 32 -3.97 18.54 -10.19
N THR A 33 -4.30 17.50 -9.44
CA THR A 33 -5.49 16.67 -9.69
C THR A 33 -6.82 17.41 -9.44
N THR A 34 -6.80 18.44 -8.58
CA THR A 34 -7.98 19.26 -8.26
C THR A 34 -7.69 20.75 -8.37
N GLU A 35 -8.72 21.53 -8.67
CA GLU A 35 -8.62 23.00 -8.72
C GLU A 35 -8.02 23.58 -7.42
N LYS A 36 -8.52 23.15 -6.28
CA LYS A 36 -8.07 23.63 -4.98
C LYS A 36 -6.57 23.40 -4.79
N GLN A 37 -6.03 22.27 -5.20
CA GLN A 37 -4.59 21.95 -5.12
C GLN A 37 -3.78 22.77 -6.13
N ALA A 38 -4.25 22.96 -7.37
CA ALA A 38 -3.58 23.82 -8.35
C ALA A 38 -3.41 25.26 -7.85
N TRP A 39 -4.34 25.74 -7.03
CA TRP A 39 -4.25 27.05 -6.37
C TRP A 39 -3.26 27.12 -5.22
N GLU A 40 -2.79 26.03 -4.64
CA GLU A 40 -1.90 26.04 -3.48
C GLU A 40 -0.50 26.59 -3.78
N VAL A 41 -0.04 26.51 -5.04
CA VAL A 41 1.20 27.17 -5.49
C VAL A 41 0.91 28.57 -6.07
N PHE A 42 -0.15 28.70 -6.86
CA PHE A 42 -0.49 29.98 -7.50
C PHE A 42 -0.89 31.06 -6.48
N ARG A 43 -1.65 30.74 -5.44
CA ARG A 43 -2.12 31.70 -4.44
C ARG A 43 -0.98 32.38 -3.67
N PRO A 44 0.05 31.68 -3.15
CA PRO A 44 1.24 32.33 -2.58
C PRO A 44 1.95 33.24 -3.56
N ALA A 45 2.17 32.80 -4.80
CA ALA A 45 2.80 33.63 -5.85
C ALA A 45 2.04 34.94 -6.07
N ARG A 46 0.72 34.83 -6.26
CA ARG A 46 -0.19 35.98 -6.40
C ARG A 46 -0.14 36.91 -5.19
N LEU A 47 -0.03 36.37 -3.98
CA LEU A 47 0.07 37.16 -2.75
C LEU A 47 1.42 37.88 -2.66
N MET A 48 2.52 37.23 -3.07
CA MET A 48 3.83 37.86 -3.14
C MET A 48 3.79 39.09 -4.07
N CYS A 49 3.23 38.97 -5.28
CA CYS A 49 3.04 40.09 -6.19
C CYS A 49 2.19 41.22 -5.56
N LYS A 50 1.03 40.89 -4.99
CA LYS A 50 0.15 41.89 -4.36
C LYS A 50 0.76 42.64 -3.18
N ARG A 51 1.68 42.01 -2.45
CA ARG A 51 2.35 42.62 -1.29
C ARG A 51 3.67 43.31 -1.63
N THR A 52 4.13 43.19 -2.87
CA THR A 52 5.41 43.74 -3.33
C THR A 52 5.18 44.58 -4.60
N PRO A 53 4.63 45.80 -4.50
CA PRO A 53 4.39 46.66 -5.68
C PRO A 53 5.62 46.88 -6.54
N MET A 54 6.81 47.00 -5.94
CA MET A 54 8.07 47.09 -6.69
C MET A 54 8.29 45.93 -7.67
N LEU A 55 7.87 44.73 -7.32
CA LEU A 55 7.99 43.55 -8.21
C LEU A 55 7.04 43.69 -9.40
N THR A 56 5.77 44.06 -9.16
CA THR A 56 4.78 44.21 -10.23
C THR A 56 5.12 45.37 -11.16
N GLU A 57 5.60 46.50 -10.60
CA GLU A 57 6.03 47.68 -11.40
C GLU A 57 7.30 47.38 -12.21
N ALA A 58 8.32 46.75 -11.60
CA ALA A 58 9.61 46.47 -12.29
C ALA A 58 9.46 45.49 -13.47
N PHE A 59 8.52 44.54 -13.38
CA PHE A 59 8.34 43.50 -14.41
C PHE A 59 7.01 43.60 -15.19
N GLY A 60 6.26 44.69 -15.01
CA GLY A 60 5.02 44.91 -15.73
C GLY A 60 3.94 43.83 -15.46
N ILE A 61 3.88 43.33 -14.23
CA ILE A 61 2.98 42.23 -13.85
C ILE A 61 1.56 42.76 -13.53
N GLU A 62 0.58 42.28 -14.25
CA GLU A 62 -0.82 42.47 -13.92
C GLU A 62 -1.35 41.26 -13.13
N VAL A 63 -1.97 41.52 -11.96
CA VAL A 63 -2.45 40.49 -11.06
C VAL A 63 -3.96 40.41 -11.10
N ASN A 64 -4.50 39.45 -11.84
CA ASN A 64 -5.92 39.23 -12.06
C ASN A 64 -6.55 38.28 -10.99
N ALA A 65 -7.85 37.98 -11.16
CA ALA A 65 -8.56 37.07 -10.27
C ALA A 65 -8.05 35.62 -10.36
N SER A 66 -7.82 35.15 -11.58
CA SER A 66 -7.48 33.74 -11.90
C SER A 66 -6.12 33.53 -12.51
N ASN A 67 -5.43 34.58 -12.96
CA ASN A 67 -4.11 34.50 -13.56
C ASN A 67 -3.26 35.73 -13.22
N MET A 68 -2.00 35.68 -13.57
CA MET A 68 -1.10 36.84 -13.69
C MET A 68 -0.58 36.88 -15.12
N ASN A 69 -0.46 38.08 -15.71
CA ASN A 69 0.06 38.28 -17.06
C ASN A 69 1.03 39.46 -17.14
N ARG A 70 1.85 39.45 -18.16
CA ARG A 70 2.71 40.55 -18.59
C ARG A 70 2.27 40.95 -19.97
N PRO A 71 1.55 42.09 -20.15
CA PRO A 71 1.02 42.51 -21.44
C PRO A 71 2.11 42.83 -22.48
N GLU A 72 3.31 43.23 -22.05
CA GLU A 72 4.40 43.62 -22.92
C GLU A 72 4.89 42.47 -23.81
N ASP A 73 4.96 41.24 -23.26
CA ASP A 73 5.49 40.07 -23.97
C ASP A 73 4.48 38.90 -24.03
N GLY A 74 3.31 39.07 -23.48
CA GLY A 74 2.27 38.03 -23.46
C GLY A 74 2.51 36.89 -22.49
N ALA A 75 3.49 37.02 -21.57
CA ALA A 75 3.72 36.00 -20.56
C ALA A 75 2.53 35.83 -19.62
N ARG A 76 2.28 34.61 -19.16
CA ARG A 76 1.17 34.28 -18.29
C ARG A 76 1.54 33.25 -17.19
N PHE A 77 0.95 33.40 -16.02
CA PHE A 77 1.02 32.41 -14.95
C PHE A 77 -0.41 32.09 -14.47
N GLU A 78 -0.80 30.83 -14.57
CA GLU A 78 -2.15 30.39 -14.22
C GLU A 78 -2.20 28.99 -13.63
N PRO A 79 -3.20 28.69 -12.76
CA PRO A 79 -3.43 27.34 -12.31
C PRO A 79 -4.11 26.52 -13.42
N LEU A 80 -3.64 25.27 -13.62
CA LEU A 80 -4.23 24.29 -14.53
C LEU A 80 -5.02 23.23 -13.76
N ILE A 81 -6.17 22.89 -14.30
CA ILE A 81 -7.08 21.92 -13.72
C ILE A 81 -7.30 20.79 -14.72
N GLY A 82 -7.10 19.54 -14.26
CA GLY A 82 -7.33 18.38 -15.10
C GLY A 82 -6.24 18.14 -16.14
N ASN A 83 -6.62 17.61 -17.30
CA ASN A 83 -5.70 17.35 -18.39
C ASN A 83 -5.60 18.61 -19.27
N PRO A 84 -4.47 19.30 -19.31
CA PRO A 84 -4.26 20.38 -20.26
C PRO A 84 -4.26 19.77 -21.66
N GLY A 85 -5.03 20.33 -22.58
CA GLY A 85 -5.01 19.91 -23.97
C GLY A 85 -3.63 20.11 -24.58
N ASP A 86 -3.31 19.34 -25.63
CA ASP A 86 -2.15 19.55 -26.46
C ASP A 86 -2.20 20.97 -27.08
N GLY A 87 -1.15 21.76 -26.93
CA GLY A 87 -1.08 23.11 -27.51
C GLY A 87 -0.52 24.19 -26.57
N SER A 88 -0.31 23.89 -25.27
CA SER A 88 0.45 24.77 -24.39
C SER A 88 1.95 24.60 -24.64
N SER A 89 2.71 25.70 -24.45
CA SER A 89 4.18 25.72 -24.56
C SER A 89 4.78 26.19 -23.22
N PRO A 90 4.80 25.34 -22.21
CA PRO A 90 5.24 25.72 -20.88
C PRO A 90 6.71 26.12 -20.85
N HIS A 91 7.02 27.26 -20.22
CA HIS A 91 8.37 27.59 -19.78
C HIS A 91 8.65 27.02 -18.39
N CYS A 92 7.66 27.05 -17.52
CA CYS A 92 7.73 26.40 -16.22
C CYS A 92 6.40 25.71 -15.89
N ALA A 93 6.46 24.45 -15.52
CA ALA A 93 5.29 23.71 -15.05
C ALA A 93 5.56 23.14 -13.65
N VAL A 94 4.73 23.55 -12.68
CA VAL A 94 4.76 23.03 -11.32
C VAL A 94 3.64 21.99 -11.18
N VAL A 95 4.00 20.73 -10.89
CA VAL A 95 3.04 19.66 -10.57
C VAL A 95 3.04 19.46 -9.07
N ASP A 96 1.92 19.82 -8.43
CA ASP A 96 1.76 19.69 -6.98
C ASP A 96 1.05 18.38 -6.62
N GLU A 97 1.37 17.88 -5.42
CA GLU A 97 0.88 16.62 -4.86
C GLU A 97 0.97 15.44 -5.85
N TYR A 98 2.15 15.31 -6.52
CA TYR A 98 2.34 14.34 -7.59
C TYR A 98 2.01 12.90 -7.20
N HIS A 99 2.08 12.55 -5.91
CA HIS A 99 1.67 11.24 -5.39
C HIS A 99 0.16 10.95 -5.52
N GLU A 100 -0.69 11.95 -5.75
CA GLU A 100 -2.14 11.79 -5.95
C GLU A 100 -2.53 11.60 -7.42
N HIS A 101 -1.58 11.76 -8.36
CA HIS A 101 -1.81 11.54 -9.78
C HIS A 101 -1.83 10.04 -10.08
N ALA A 102 -2.94 9.54 -10.62
CA ALA A 102 -3.08 8.14 -11.01
C ALA A 102 -2.21 7.78 -12.23
N THR A 103 -2.00 8.74 -13.13
CA THR A 103 -1.19 8.61 -14.33
C THR A 103 -0.23 9.80 -14.45
N ASP A 104 0.75 9.70 -15.31
CA ASP A 104 1.71 10.76 -15.63
C ASP A 104 1.17 11.77 -16.67
N ALA A 105 -0.09 11.68 -17.07
CA ALA A 105 -0.65 12.44 -18.18
C ALA A 105 -0.37 13.96 -18.08
N LEU A 106 -0.65 14.58 -16.93
CA LEU A 106 -0.36 16.01 -16.73
C LEU A 106 1.15 16.30 -16.86
N TYR A 107 1.99 15.49 -16.20
CA TYR A 107 3.44 15.65 -16.21
C TYR A 107 3.99 15.54 -17.63
N THR A 108 3.60 14.48 -18.34
CA THR A 108 4.07 14.20 -19.71
C THR A 108 3.57 15.24 -20.71
N THR A 109 2.31 15.67 -20.62
CA THR A 109 1.79 16.75 -21.52
C THR A 109 2.53 18.06 -21.31
N MET A 110 2.81 18.45 -20.06
CA MET A 110 3.61 19.64 -19.77
C MET A 110 5.05 19.51 -20.31
N LEU A 111 5.70 18.38 -20.03
CA LEU A 111 7.08 18.12 -20.43
C LEU A 111 7.24 18.12 -21.96
N THR A 112 6.35 17.45 -22.68
CA THR A 112 6.38 17.40 -24.16
C THR A 112 6.11 18.76 -24.80
N GLY A 113 5.30 19.62 -24.17
CA GLY A 113 5.04 20.98 -24.61
C GLY A 113 6.24 21.95 -24.45
N MET A 114 7.26 21.57 -23.69
CA MET A 114 8.43 22.42 -23.40
C MET A 114 9.44 22.53 -24.53
N GLY A 115 9.32 21.72 -25.58
CA GLY A 115 10.35 21.57 -26.63
C GLY A 115 10.69 22.85 -27.42
N ALA A 116 9.86 23.90 -27.37
CA ALA A 116 10.13 25.19 -28.01
C ALA A 116 10.83 26.21 -27.09
N ARG A 117 11.04 25.90 -25.83
CA ARG A 117 11.65 26.79 -24.84
C ARG A 117 13.15 26.56 -24.71
N ARG A 118 13.90 27.60 -24.35
CA ARG A 118 15.37 27.52 -24.24
C ARG A 118 15.83 26.83 -22.95
N GLN A 119 15.22 27.16 -21.82
CA GLN A 119 15.54 26.61 -20.49
C GLN A 119 14.24 26.30 -19.73
N PRO A 120 13.44 25.36 -20.22
CA PRO A 120 12.19 25.05 -19.56
C PRO A 120 12.44 24.32 -18.24
N LEU A 121 11.54 24.49 -17.29
CA LEU A 121 11.63 23.84 -15.99
C LEU A 121 10.37 23.02 -15.69
N MET A 122 10.55 21.71 -15.51
CA MET A 122 9.54 20.81 -14.94
C MET A 122 9.80 20.65 -13.46
N TRP A 123 8.85 21.07 -12.60
CA TRP A 123 9.02 21.13 -11.16
C TRP A 123 7.92 20.32 -10.45
N ALA A 124 8.23 19.09 -10.00
CA ALA A 124 7.29 18.25 -9.26
C ALA A 124 7.53 18.35 -7.74
N ILE A 125 6.49 18.57 -6.99
CA ILE A 125 6.50 18.56 -5.52
C ILE A 125 5.45 17.62 -4.95
N THR A 126 5.81 16.94 -3.85
CA THR A 126 4.94 15.92 -3.29
C THR A 126 5.26 15.59 -1.84
N THR A 127 4.37 14.85 -1.20
CA THR A 127 4.68 13.98 -0.07
C THR A 127 4.73 12.52 -0.55
N ALA A 128 5.11 11.59 0.32
CA ALA A 128 4.89 10.19 0.04
C ALA A 128 3.37 9.88 -0.06
N GLY A 129 3.06 8.82 -0.74
CA GLY A 129 1.70 8.37 -1.00
C GLY A 129 1.52 6.88 -0.71
N TYR A 130 0.47 6.33 -1.32
CA TYR A 130 0.04 4.95 -1.16
C TYR A 130 0.21 4.15 -2.45
N ASN A 131 0.21 4.83 -3.59
CA ASN A 131 0.41 4.22 -4.90
C ASN A 131 1.90 4.05 -5.18
N ILE A 132 2.49 2.95 -4.69
CA ILE A 132 3.89 2.59 -4.93
C ILE A 132 4.17 2.15 -6.36
N GLU A 133 3.12 1.96 -7.16
CA GLU A 133 3.18 1.61 -8.59
C GLU A 133 2.84 2.80 -9.48
N GLY A 134 2.59 3.96 -8.88
CA GLY A 134 2.26 5.19 -9.58
C GLY A 134 3.46 6.00 -10.07
N PRO A 135 3.22 6.96 -10.99
CA PRO A 135 4.27 7.71 -11.66
C PRO A 135 5.16 8.52 -10.71
N CYS A 136 4.63 8.97 -9.57
CA CYS A 136 5.41 9.68 -8.57
C CYS A 136 6.45 8.78 -7.88
N TYR A 137 6.13 7.51 -7.65
CA TYR A 137 7.08 6.56 -7.08
C TYR A 137 8.18 6.21 -8.09
N ASP A 138 7.87 6.14 -9.40
CA ASP A 138 8.86 5.98 -10.46
C ASP A 138 9.83 7.14 -10.49
N LYS A 139 9.32 8.36 -10.45
CA LYS A 139 10.15 9.56 -10.43
C LYS A 139 11.04 9.60 -9.18
N ARG A 140 10.51 9.14 -8.02
CA ARG A 140 11.32 8.97 -6.80
C ARG A 140 12.48 8.00 -7.02
N ARG A 141 12.25 6.89 -7.72
CA ARG A 141 13.31 5.91 -8.02
C ARG A 141 14.39 6.51 -8.92
N GLU A 142 14.01 7.19 -9.99
CA GLU A 142 14.96 7.92 -10.85
C GLU A 142 15.82 8.90 -10.04
N VAL A 143 15.20 9.65 -9.12
CA VAL A 143 15.93 10.58 -8.23
C VAL A 143 16.89 9.82 -7.32
N ILE A 144 16.51 8.68 -6.75
CA ILE A 144 17.39 7.88 -5.91
C ILE A 144 18.57 7.31 -6.73
N GLU A 145 18.32 6.80 -7.92
CA GLU A 145 19.34 6.25 -8.81
C GLU A 145 20.36 7.34 -9.19
N MET A 146 19.89 8.55 -9.48
CA MET A 146 20.74 9.72 -9.75
C MET A 146 21.55 10.12 -8.51
N LEU A 147 20.92 10.24 -7.34
CA LEU A 147 21.58 10.63 -6.08
C LEU A 147 22.62 9.61 -5.63
N ASN A 148 22.42 8.33 -5.90
CA ASN A 148 23.37 7.26 -5.60
C ASN A 148 24.46 7.11 -6.67
N GLY A 149 24.38 7.88 -7.77
CA GLY A 149 25.33 7.81 -8.87
C GLY A 149 25.20 6.56 -9.76
N SER A 150 24.13 5.78 -9.61
CA SER A 150 23.88 4.59 -10.43
C SER A 150 23.51 4.92 -11.86
N VAL A 151 22.76 6.02 -12.05
CA VAL A 151 22.36 6.56 -13.35
C VAL A 151 22.65 8.06 -13.36
N PRO A 152 23.79 8.50 -13.93
CA PRO A 152 24.09 9.93 -14.05
C PRO A 152 23.05 10.65 -14.92
N ASN A 153 22.52 11.76 -14.42
CA ASN A 153 21.58 12.60 -15.16
C ASN A 153 21.75 14.07 -14.76
N ASP A 154 22.43 14.84 -15.62
CA ASP A 154 22.72 16.25 -15.37
C ASP A 154 21.49 17.17 -15.56
N GLU A 155 20.42 16.67 -16.16
CA GLU A 155 19.16 17.41 -16.34
C GLU A 155 18.16 17.17 -15.20
N LEU A 156 18.43 16.19 -14.30
CA LEU A 156 17.56 15.86 -13.18
C LEU A 156 18.16 16.35 -11.87
N PHE A 157 17.44 17.22 -11.18
CA PHE A 157 17.67 17.53 -9.77
C PHE A 157 16.55 16.97 -8.92
N GLY A 158 16.89 16.37 -7.80
CA GLY A 158 15.90 15.89 -6.83
C GLY A 158 16.44 15.89 -5.42
N ILE A 159 15.55 16.13 -4.45
CA ILE A 159 15.85 16.03 -3.01
C ILE A 159 14.72 15.31 -2.30
N ILE A 160 15.07 14.39 -1.42
CA ILE A 160 14.11 13.55 -0.67
C ILE A 160 14.40 13.70 0.82
N TYR A 161 13.47 14.30 1.55
CA TYR A 161 13.48 14.34 3.02
C TYR A 161 12.60 13.24 3.54
N THR A 162 13.20 12.21 4.12
CA THR A 162 12.53 11.02 4.68
C THR A 162 13.35 10.48 5.86
N VAL A 163 12.93 9.39 6.43
CA VAL A 163 13.71 8.60 7.39
C VAL A 163 14.58 7.60 6.63
N ASP A 164 15.67 7.14 7.26
CA ASP A 164 16.55 6.15 6.66
C ASP A 164 15.94 4.73 6.73
N GLU A 165 16.42 3.84 5.88
CA GLU A 165 16.03 2.44 5.92
C GLU A 165 16.51 1.81 7.23
N GLY A 166 15.62 1.12 7.93
CA GLY A 166 15.89 0.55 9.26
C GLY A 166 15.63 1.48 10.45
N ASP A 167 15.31 2.76 10.22
CA ASP A 167 14.88 3.64 11.30
C ASP A 167 13.54 3.20 11.91
N ASP A 168 13.45 3.19 13.23
CA ASP A 168 12.19 3.02 13.92
C ASP A 168 11.36 4.30 13.81
N TRP A 169 10.29 4.26 13.01
CA TRP A 169 9.39 5.39 12.82
C TRP A 169 8.70 5.85 14.12
N THR A 170 8.75 5.05 15.18
CA THR A 170 8.18 5.36 16.51
C THR A 170 9.15 6.13 17.40
N ASP A 171 10.43 6.23 17.02
CA ASP A 171 11.43 7.04 17.71
C ASP A 171 11.18 8.55 17.42
N PRO A 172 11.07 9.40 18.45
CA PRO A 172 10.96 10.85 18.28
C PRO A 172 12.15 11.51 17.53
N GLN A 173 13.31 10.91 17.49
CA GLN A 173 14.50 11.47 16.84
C GLN A 173 14.38 11.46 15.30
N VAL A 174 13.66 10.51 14.71
CA VAL A 174 13.48 10.43 13.26
C VAL A 174 12.65 11.60 12.69
N LEU A 175 11.91 12.33 13.53
CA LEU A 175 11.10 13.47 13.10
C LEU A 175 11.95 14.55 12.45
N GLU A 176 13.17 14.79 12.91
CA GLU A 176 14.08 15.81 12.39
C GLU A 176 14.66 15.44 11.04
N LYS A 177 14.94 14.15 10.81
CA LYS A 177 15.44 13.65 9.50
C LYS A 177 14.46 13.97 8.37
N ALA A 178 13.18 13.75 8.60
CA ALA A 178 12.15 13.97 7.60
C ALA A 178 11.66 15.43 7.51
N ASN A 179 11.82 16.25 8.56
CA ASN A 179 11.23 17.57 8.63
C ASN A 179 12.31 18.68 8.76
N PRO A 180 12.93 19.10 7.65
CA PRO A 180 14.02 20.09 7.68
C PRO A 180 13.59 21.47 8.21
N ASN A 181 12.28 21.74 8.25
CA ASN A 181 11.71 23.02 8.68
C ASN A 181 11.04 22.95 10.07
N ILE A 182 11.44 21.93 10.86
CA ILE A 182 10.95 21.78 12.24
C ILE A 182 11.37 22.97 13.10
N GLY A 183 10.45 23.47 13.93
CA GLY A 183 10.66 24.67 14.73
C GLY A 183 10.42 25.99 13.99
N VAL A 184 10.28 25.98 12.66
CA VAL A 184 10.01 27.18 11.84
C VAL A 184 8.59 27.16 11.29
N SER A 185 8.24 26.17 10.47
CA SER A 185 6.90 26.07 9.85
C SER A 185 6.12 24.82 10.27
N VAL A 186 6.76 23.90 10.96
CA VAL A 186 6.14 22.75 11.61
C VAL A 186 6.69 22.60 13.03
N TYR A 187 5.82 22.45 14.01
CA TYR A 187 6.21 22.44 15.42
C TYR A 187 6.45 21.01 15.92
N ARG A 188 7.52 20.84 16.71
CA ARG A 188 7.94 19.54 17.26
C ARG A 188 6.83 18.88 18.10
N GLU A 189 6.17 19.68 18.96
CA GLU A 189 5.10 19.20 19.85
C GLU A 189 3.92 18.65 19.07
N PHE A 190 3.57 19.29 17.94
CA PHE A 190 2.54 18.79 17.04
C PHE A 190 2.92 17.44 16.45
N LEU A 191 4.15 17.29 15.93
CA LEU A 191 4.64 16.02 15.34
C LEU A 191 4.69 14.91 16.39
N LEU A 192 5.16 15.17 17.60
CA LEU A 192 5.18 14.21 18.71
C LEU A 192 3.77 13.73 19.09
N SER A 193 2.81 14.67 19.16
CA SER A 193 1.41 14.33 19.41
C SER A 193 0.82 13.45 18.30
N GLN A 194 1.10 13.75 17.02
CA GLN A 194 0.62 12.93 15.91
C GLN A 194 1.30 11.55 15.90
N GLN A 195 2.61 11.47 16.19
CA GLN A 195 3.35 10.22 16.32
C GLN A 195 2.76 9.32 17.40
N GLN A 196 2.50 9.87 18.60
CA GLN A 196 1.90 9.12 19.70
C GLN A 196 0.49 8.59 19.34
N ARG A 197 -0.33 9.40 18.66
CA ARG A 197 -1.64 8.95 18.17
C ARG A 197 -1.52 7.83 17.14
N ALA A 198 -0.53 7.93 16.25
CA ALA A 198 -0.26 6.93 15.23
C ALA A 198 0.25 5.60 15.82
N LYS A 199 1.06 5.65 16.88
CA LYS A 199 1.51 4.46 17.63
C LYS A 199 0.33 3.71 18.25
N ASN A 200 -0.66 4.40 18.74
CA ASN A 200 -1.81 3.84 19.44
C ASN A 200 -2.99 3.50 18.49
N ASN A 201 -2.87 3.80 17.19
CA ASN A 201 -3.96 3.57 16.23
C ASN A 201 -3.41 3.24 14.85
N ALA A 202 -3.51 1.98 14.45
CA ALA A 202 -3.02 1.47 13.17
C ALA A 202 -3.53 2.26 11.96
N ARG A 203 -4.80 2.70 11.98
CA ARG A 203 -5.40 3.48 10.88
C ARG A 203 -4.74 4.85 10.70
N LEU A 204 -4.17 5.41 11.76
CA LEU A 204 -3.44 6.68 11.72
C LEU A 204 -1.95 6.52 11.38
N ALA A 205 -1.40 5.33 11.58
CA ALA A 205 0.03 5.05 11.36
C ALA A 205 0.46 5.36 9.92
N ASN A 206 -0.25 4.85 8.93
CA ASN A 206 0.08 5.07 7.52
C ASN A 206 -0.11 6.53 7.08
N VAL A 207 -1.11 7.21 7.61
CA VAL A 207 -1.28 8.67 7.39
C VAL A 207 -0.11 9.45 7.97
N PHE A 208 0.33 9.11 9.19
CA PHE A 208 1.48 9.74 9.81
C PHE A 208 2.78 9.48 9.04
N LYS A 209 3.04 8.21 8.69
CA LYS A 209 4.20 7.80 7.90
C LYS A 209 4.29 8.57 6.58
N THR A 210 3.22 8.65 5.81
CA THR A 210 3.23 9.33 4.51
C THR A 210 3.33 10.84 4.63
N LYS A 211 2.54 11.46 5.52
CA LYS A 211 2.39 12.92 5.57
C LYS A 211 3.45 13.62 6.41
N HIS A 212 4.03 12.95 7.42
CA HIS A 212 4.99 13.54 8.34
C HIS A 212 6.40 12.94 8.31
N LEU A 213 6.55 11.69 7.84
CA LEU A 213 7.84 11.04 7.71
C LEU A 213 8.26 10.79 6.25
N ASN A 214 7.34 11.00 5.31
CA ASN A 214 7.59 10.78 3.89
C ASN A 214 7.92 9.33 3.52
N ILE A 215 7.39 8.39 4.30
CA ILE A 215 7.50 6.95 4.06
C ILE A 215 6.36 6.52 3.16
N TRP A 216 6.68 5.83 2.07
CA TRP A 216 5.68 5.22 1.21
C TRP A 216 5.10 3.96 1.84
N VAL A 217 3.79 3.79 1.72
CA VAL A 217 3.05 2.64 2.26
C VAL A 217 2.07 2.12 1.22
N SER A 218 1.73 0.83 1.29
CA SER A 218 0.89 0.18 0.28
C SER A 218 -0.62 0.43 0.45
N ALA A 219 -1.07 0.87 1.63
CA ALA A 219 -2.49 1.18 1.89
C ALA A 219 -2.65 2.43 2.75
N ARG A 220 -3.68 3.22 2.46
CA ARG A 220 -3.99 4.46 3.19
C ARG A 220 -4.43 4.19 4.63
N SER A 221 -5.23 3.16 4.81
CA SER A 221 -5.82 2.77 6.07
C SER A 221 -5.74 1.26 6.23
N ALA A 222 -4.54 0.73 6.55
CA ALA A 222 -4.40 -0.68 6.87
C ALA A 222 -5.29 -1.03 8.06
N TYR A 223 -5.95 -2.17 7.99
CA TYR A 223 -6.80 -2.68 9.08
C TYR A 223 -5.94 -3.22 10.22
N PHE A 224 -4.94 -4.04 9.88
CA PHE A 224 -4.03 -4.62 10.87
C PHE A 224 -2.86 -3.71 11.18
N ASN A 225 -2.47 -3.66 12.45
CA ASN A 225 -1.28 -2.95 12.91
C ASN A 225 -0.02 -3.74 12.57
N LEU A 226 0.76 -3.29 11.59
CA LEU A 226 1.98 -3.98 11.17
C LEU A 226 3.07 -4.01 12.24
N VAL A 227 3.07 -3.09 13.21
CA VAL A 227 4.02 -3.13 14.33
C VAL A 227 3.66 -4.29 15.26
N SER A 228 2.37 -4.41 15.61
CA SER A 228 1.87 -5.54 16.40
C SER A 228 2.05 -6.86 15.65
N TRP A 229 1.78 -6.89 14.33
CA TRP A 229 2.06 -8.04 13.47
C TRP A 229 3.53 -8.47 13.54
N GLN A 230 4.47 -7.54 13.35
CA GLN A 230 5.91 -7.82 13.42
C GLN A 230 6.35 -8.30 14.81
N SER A 231 5.70 -7.85 15.89
CA SER A 231 5.99 -8.35 17.23
C SER A 231 5.52 -9.79 17.47
N CYS A 232 4.64 -10.31 16.61
CA CYS A 232 4.18 -11.69 16.59
C CYS A 232 5.11 -12.63 15.78
N GLU A 233 6.15 -12.07 15.14
CA GLU A 233 7.12 -12.86 14.37
C GLU A 233 8.00 -13.72 15.27
N ASP A 234 8.03 -15.01 14.99
CA ASP A 234 8.92 -15.97 15.61
C ASP A 234 9.62 -16.80 14.52
N LYS A 235 10.85 -16.40 14.17
CA LYS A 235 11.69 -17.07 13.16
C LYS A 235 12.11 -18.49 13.52
N SER A 236 11.88 -18.90 14.75
CA SER A 236 12.15 -20.27 15.20
C SER A 236 11.03 -21.25 14.88
N LEU A 237 9.87 -20.75 14.45
CA LEU A 237 8.73 -21.59 14.07
C LEU A 237 9.05 -22.42 12.83
N THR A 238 8.95 -23.73 12.96
CA THR A 238 9.13 -24.69 11.88
C THR A 238 8.00 -25.72 11.88
N LEU A 239 7.80 -26.41 10.75
CA LEU A 239 6.74 -27.42 10.63
C LEU A 239 6.96 -28.62 11.53
N GLU A 240 8.21 -28.97 11.81
CA GLU A 240 8.58 -30.09 12.69
C GLU A 240 8.02 -29.93 14.11
N GLN A 241 7.85 -28.69 14.58
CA GLN A 241 7.26 -28.41 15.90
C GLN A 241 5.77 -28.74 15.98
N PHE A 242 5.13 -28.97 14.85
CA PHE A 242 3.70 -29.24 14.68
C PHE A 242 3.44 -30.60 14.04
N GLU A 243 4.45 -31.45 13.89
CA GLU A 243 4.30 -32.77 13.32
C GLU A 243 3.24 -33.60 14.08
N GLY A 244 2.30 -34.16 13.34
CA GLY A 244 1.18 -34.91 13.88
C GLY A 244 0.06 -34.07 14.54
N GLN A 245 0.21 -32.74 14.70
CA GLN A 245 -0.87 -31.88 15.18
C GLN A 245 -1.84 -31.54 14.05
N PRO A 246 -3.16 -31.55 14.29
CA PRO A 246 -4.11 -31.17 13.26
C PRO A 246 -3.93 -29.71 12.85
N CYS A 247 -4.09 -29.44 11.55
CA CYS A 247 -4.02 -28.10 11.00
C CYS A 247 -5.22 -27.76 10.11
N ILE A 248 -5.46 -26.50 9.92
CA ILE A 248 -6.42 -25.96 8.94
C ILE A 248 -5.63 -25.40 7.76
N LEU A 249 -5.97 -25.82 6.53
CA LEU A 249 -5.36 -25.32 5.29
C LEU A 249 -6.37 -24.55 4.48
N ALA A 250 -6.33 -23.20 4.51
CA ALA A 250 -7.23 -22.40 3.68
C ALA A 250 -6.59 -21.98 2.38
N PHE A 251 -7.40 -21.88 1.33
CA PHE A 251 -6.99 -21.50 -0.01
C PHE A 251 -7.78 -20.28 -0.47
N ASP A 252 -7.08 -19.24 -0.90
CA ASP A 252 -7.63 -18.13 -1.67
C ASP A 252 -7.07 -18.19 -3.08
N LEU A 253 -7.96 -18.43 -4.06
CA LEU A 253 -7.59 -18.83 -5.42
C LEU A 253 -8.09 -17.81 -6.44
N ALA A 254 -7.19 -17.39 -7.31
CA ALA A 254 -7.49 -16.57 -8.47
C ALA A 254 -7.58 -17.43 -9.75
N ARG A 255 -8.45 -17.03 -10.68
CA ARG A 255 -8.71 -17.79 -11.91
C ARG A 255 -7.67 -17.65 -13.01
N LYS A 256 -6.87 -16.56 -13.01
CA LYS A 256 -5.96 -16.26 -14.14
C LYS A 256 -4.61 -15.73 -13.64
N LEU A 257 -4.22 -14.56 -14.08
CA LEU A 257 -2.90 -13.96 -13.88
C LEU A 257 -2.60 -13.50 -12.44
N ASP A 258 -3.41 -13.86 -11.46
CA ASP A 258 -3.30 -13.39 -10.08
C ASP A 258 -2.60 -14.40 -9.17
N MET A 259 -2.20 -13.94 -7.99
CA MET A 259 -1.56 -14.75 -6.97
C MET A 259 -2.59 -15.70 -6.33
N ASN A 260 -2.17 -16.94 -6.09
CA ASN A 260 -2.91 -17.91 -5.30
C ASN A 260 -2.17 -18.14 -3.99
N SER A 261 -2.90 -18.40 -2.92
CA SER A 261 -2.32 -18.58 -1.60
C SER A 261 -2.90 -19.75 -0.84
N MET A 262 -2.06 -20.36 0.00
CA MET A 262 -2.43 -21.34 1.01
C MET A 262 -1.94 -20.84 2.37
N ALA A 263 -2.84 -20.64 3.29
CA ALA A 263 -2.52 -20.40 4.70
C ALA A 263 -2.63 -21.70 5.50
N ARG A 264 -1.67 -21.93 6.39
CA ARG A 264 -1.67 -23.07 7.30
C ARG A 264 -1.74 -22.54 8.73
N LEU A 265 -2.70 -23.03 9.51
CA LEU A 265 -2.93 -22.61 10.88
C LEU A 265 -2.97 -23.79 11.82
N TYR A 266 -2.25 -23.63 12.93
CA TYR A 266 -2.34 -24.51 14.12
C TYR A 266 -2.88 -23.71 15.29
N THR A 267 -3.52 -24.40 16.24
CA THR A 267 -4.03 -23.80 17.46
C THR A 267 -3.48 -24.54 18.69
N ARG A 268 -3.22 -23.79 19.77
CA ARG A 268 -2.84 -24.34 21.08
C ARG A 268 -3.55 -23.55 22.16
N GLU A 269 -4.06 -24.25 23.17
CA GLU A 269 -4.59 -23.62 24.36
C GLU A 269 -3.46 -23.33 25.37
N ILE A 270 -3.29 -22.05 25.71
CA ILE A 270 -2.31 -21.59 26.70
C ILE A 270 -3.03 -20.70 27.69
N ASP A 271 -3.01 -21.05 28.97
CA ASP A 271 -3.68 -20.33 30.06
C ASP A 271 -5.18 -20.06 29.79
N GLY A 272 -5.87 -21.03 29.18
CA GLY A 272 -7.29 -20.95 28.85
C GLY A 272 -7.63 -19.98 27.71
N LYS A 273 -6.65 -19.65 26.88
CA LYS A 273 -6.81 -18.83 25.68
C LYS A 273 -6.24 -19.54 24.47
N THR A 274 -6.95 -19.44 23.36
CA THR A 274 -6.48 -19.99 22.09
C THR A 274 -5.37 -19.14 21.51
N HIS A 275 -4.21 -19.75 21.28
CA HIS A 275 -3.09 -19.19 20.53
C HIS A 275 -3.08 -19.77 19.12
N TYR A 276 -2.80 -18.92 18.14
CA TYR A 276 -2.79 -19.21 16.71
C TYR A 276 -1.39 -19.18 16.16
N TYR A 277 -1.03 -20.19 15.37
CA TYR A 277 0.31 -20.32 14.75
C TYR A 277 0.17 -20.48 13.25
N SER A 278 0.57 -19.46 12.49
CA SER A 278 0.64 -19.49 11.04
C SER A 278 2.05 -19.85 10.58
N VAL A 279 2.23 -21.04 10.01
CA VAL A 279 3.55 -21.60 9.69
C VAL A 279 3.60 -22.08 8.25
N ALA A 280 4.66 -21.73 7.54
CA ALA A 280 4.95 -22.12 6.17
C ALA A 280 3.77 -21.89 5.20
N PRO A 281 3.22 -20.67 5.11
CA PRO A 281 2.25 -20.35 4.07
C PRO A 281 2.89 -20.51 2.68
N ARG A 282 2.07 -20.80 1.66
CA ARG A 282 2.53 -21.00 0.28
C ARG A 282 1.83 -20.05 -0.67
N PHE A 283 2.57 -19.65 -1.71
CA PHE A 283 2.07 -18.71 -2.71
C PHE A 283 2.50 -19.17 -4.11
N TRP A 284 1.61 -19.00 -5.07
CA TRP A 284 1.83 -19.39 -6.48
C TRP A 284 1.40 -18.28 -7.40
N VAL A 285 2.15 -18.10 -8.48
CA VAL A 285 1.83 -17.21 -9.59
C VAL A 285 2.17 -17.89 -10.92
N PRO A 286 1.47 -17.55 -12.02
CA PRO A 286 1.84 -18.05 -13.34
C PRO A 286 3.18 -17.47 -13.82
N TYR A 287 3.90 -18.21 -14.65
CA TYR A 287 5.14 -17.76 -15.28
C TYR A 287 4.98 -16.42 -16.01
N ASP A 288 3.90 -16.26 -16.76
CA ASP A 288 3.64 -15.05 -17.54
C ASP A 288 3.50 -13.81 -16.64
N THR A 289 3.00 -13.95 -15.42
CA THR A 289 2.89 -12.83 -14.45
C THR A 289 4.25 -12.33 -13.98
N VAL A 290 5.26 -13.19 -13.95
CA VAL A 290 6.60 -12.85 -13.44
C VAL A 290 7.55 -12.44 -14.56
N TYR A 291 7.49 -13.13 -15.73
CA TYR A 291 8.54 -13.06 -16.74
C TYR A 291 8.07 -12.61 -18.13
N SER A 292 6.77 -12.51 -18.43
CA SER A 292 6.29 -12.08 -19.73
C SER A 292 6.29 -10.56 -19.86
N VAL A 293 7.20 -10.00 -20.66
CA VAL A 293 7.38 -8.57 -20.91
C VAL A 293 6.15 -7.94 -21.61
N GLU A 294 5.47 -8.71 -22.47
CA GLU A 294 4.35 -8.22 -23.28
C GLU A 294 3.04 -8.05 -22.49
N LYS A 295 2.91 -8.75 -21.35
CA LYS A 295 1.71 -8.76 -20.51
C LYS A 295 1.89 -8.04 -19.18
N ASN A 296 3.12 -7.63 -18.85
CA ASN A 296 3.42 -6.90 -17.63
C ASN A 296 3.19 -5.40 -17.84
N GLU A 297 1.94 -4.98 -17.74
CA GLU A 297 1.60 -3.56 -17.56
C GLU A 297 2.20 -3.01 -16.25
N ASP A 298 2.59 -3.90 -15.32
CA ASP A 298 3.19 -3.57 -14.04
C ASP A 298 4.54 -4.26 -13.81
N ARG A 299 5.59 -3.60 -14.32
CA ARG A 299 6.98 -4.06 -14.18
C ARG A 299 7.43 -4.23 -12.72
N ARG A 300 6.87 -3.49 -11.77
CA ARG A 300 7.30 -3.51 -10.36
C ARG A 300 6.74 -4.68 -9.59
N THR A 301 5.50 -5.05 -9.85
CA THR A 301 4.92 -6.29 -9.32
C THR A 301 5.75 -7.48 -9.79
N ALA A 302 6.15 -7.49 -11.06
CA ALA A 302 7.02 -8.52 -11.61
C ALA A 302 8.41 -8.55 -10.91
N GLU A 303 9.07 -7.41 -10.74
CA GLU A 303 10.37 -7.31 -10.04
C GLU A 303 10.26 -7.77 -8.56
N ARG A 304 9.16 -7.45 -7.88
CA ARG A 304 8.88 -7.92 -6.51
C ARG A 304 8.69 -9.42 -6.47
N PHE A 305 7.90 -9.96 -7.41
CA PHE A 305 7.67 -11.41 -7.50
C PHE A 305 8.96 -12.15 -7.81
N GLN A 306 9.82 -11.64 -8.71
CA GLN A 306 11.14 -12.21 -9.00
C GLN A 306 12.00 -12.31 -7.74
N LYS A 307 12.05 -11.27 -6.91
CA LYS A 307 12.77 -11.31 -5.63
C LYS A 307 12.22 -12.38 -4.69
N TRP A 308 10.91 -12.54 -4.60
CA TRP A 308 10.31 -13.58 -3.77
C TRP A 308 10.54 -14.99 -4.32
N VAL A 309 10.65 -15.14 -5.63
CA VAL A 309 11.08 -16.40 -6.26
C VAL A 309 12.54 -16.71 -5.89
N GLU A 310 13.43 -15.72 -5.99
CA GLU A 310 14.84 -15.84 -5.60
C GLU A 310 15.00 -16.19 -4.09
N MET A 311 14.13 -15.66 -3.25
CA MET A 311 14.07 -15.99 -1.81
C MET A 311 13.46 -17.38 -1.54
N GLY A 312 12.87 -18.05 -2.53
CA GLY A 312 12.22 -19.34 -2.37
C GLY A 312 10.87 -19.32 -1.65
N VAL A 313 10.24 -18.12 -1.52
CA VAL A 313 8.95 -17.95 -0.83
C VAL A 313 7.75 -17.85 -1.78
N LEU A 314 8.00 -17.72 -3.08
CA LEU A 314 7.00 -17.69 -4.15
C LEU A 314 7.29 -18.78 -5.18
N THR A 315 6.29 -19.59 -5.50
CA THR A 315 6.41 -20.64 -6.52
C THR A 315 5.81 -20.16 -7.84
N VAL A 316 6.56 -20.33 -8.93
CA VAL A 316 6.09 -20.03 -10.29
C VAL A 316 5.57 -21.32 -10.93
N THR A 317 4.34 -21.28 -11.45
CA THR A 317 3.77 -22.39 -12.22
C THR A 317 3.91 -22.13 -13.72
N ASP A 318 3.96 -23.19 -14.53
CA ASP A 318 4.12 -23.07 -15.98
C ASP A 318 2.89 -22.42 -16.65
N GLY A 319 3.16 -21.53 -17.61
CA GLY A 319 2.13 -20.94 -18.48
C GLY A 319 1.50 -19.65 -17.95
N ALA A 320 0.30 -19.35 -18.46
CA ALA A 320 -0.43 -18.10 -18.22
C ALA A 320 -1.46 -18.19 -17.08
N GLU A 321 -1.73 -19.40 -16.56
CA GLU A 321 -2.68 -19.64 -15.46
C GLU A 321 -2.00 -20.51 -14.40
N VAL A 322 -2.43 -20.37 -13.12
CA VAL A 322 -1.90 -21.23 -12.06
C VAL A 322 -2.37 -22.66 -12.26
N ASP A 323 -1.43 -23.57 -12.28
CA ASP A 323 -1.71 -25.01 -12.34
C ASP A 323 -2.05 -25.53 -10.93
N TYR A 324 -3.30 -25.86 -10.68
CA TYR A 324 -3.79 -26.33 -9.38
C TYR A 324 -3.20 -27.66 -8.93
N ARG A 325 -2.52 -28.41 -9.81
CA ARG A 325 -1.77 -29.62 -9.44
C ARG A 325 -0.66 -29.30 -8.44
N TYR A 326 0.02 -28.14 -8.59
CA TYR A 326 1.03 -27.70 -7.63
C TYR A 326 0.44 -27.46 -6.24
N ILE A 327 -0.78 -26.87 -6.19
CA ILE A 327 -1.49 -26.60 -4.94
C ILE A 327 -1.94 -27.90 -4.28
N LEU A 328 -2.50 -28.82 -5.05
CA LEU A 328 -2.93 -30.13 -4.56
C LEU A 328 -1.76 -30.95 -3.99
N GLU A 329 -0.63 -31.01 -4.69
CA GLU A 329 0.54 -31.74 -4.21
C GLU A 329 1.12 -31.13 -2.91
N GLU A 330 1.12 -29.79 -2.77
CA GLU A 330 1.52 -29.15 -1.52
C GLU A 330 0.54 -29.45 -0.38
N ALA A 331 -0.77 -29.48 -0.66
CA ALA A 331 -1.78 -29.85 0.34
C ALA A 331 -1.62 -31.31 0.79
N LYS A 332 -1.35 -32.23 -0.11
CA LYS A 332 -1.02 -33.64 0.18
C LYS A 332 0.26 -33.78 1.00
N ALA A 333 1.28 -33.00 0.65
CA ALA A 333 2.54 -32.95 1.42
C ALA A 333 2.31 -32.43 2.84
N ALA A 334 1.45 -31.40 2.98
CA ALA A 334 1.06 -30.88 4.28
C ALA A 334 0.35 -31.91 5.13
N ASN A 335 -0.59 -32.66 4.56
CA ASN A 335 -1.36 -33.71 5.28
C ASN A 335 -0.47 -34.86 5.78
N LYS A 336 0.65 -35.12 5.11
CA LYS A 336 1.63 -36.14 5.58
C LYS A 336 2.37 -35.71 6.84
N ILE A 337 2.58 -34.40 7.02
CA ILE A 337 3.28 -33.84 8.18
C ILE A 337 2.29 -33.65 9.33
N SER A 338 1.12 -33.07 9.03
CA SER A 338 0.09 -32.69 10.00
C SER A 338 -1.28 -33.02 9.41
N PRO A 339 -2.12 -33.82 10.11
CA PRO A 339 -3.46 -34.13 9.63
C PRO A 339 -4.25 -32.85 9.31
N VAL A 340 -4.78 -32.73 8.10
CA VAL A 340 -5.62 -31.61 7.69
C VAL A 340 -7.03 -31.83 8.21
N SER A 341 -7.45 -31.03 9.19
CA SER A 341 -8.80 -31.13 9.75
C SER A 341 -9.85 -30.60 8.79
N GLU A 342 -9.57 -29.45 8.16
CA GLU A 342 -10.45 -28.78 7.22
C GLU A 342 -9.66 -27.98 6.19
N SER A 343 -10.23 -27.82 4.98
CA SER A 343 -9.69 -27.03 3.90
C SER A 343 -10.67 -25.92 3.47
N PRO A 344 -10.73 -24.78 4.17
CA PRO A 344 -11.55 -23.64 3.77
C PRO A 344 -11.17 -23.12 2.39
N ILE A 345 -12.15 -22.94 1.50
CA ILE A 345 -11.95 -22.51 0.13
C ILE A 345 -13.12 -21.64 -0.36
N ASP A 346 -12.83 -20.56 -1.09
CA ASP A 346 -13.87 -19.76 -1.74
C ASP A 346 -14.48 -20.54 -2.91
N PRO A 347 -15.82 -20.63 -3.03
CA PRO A 347 -16.46 -21.35 -4.12
C PRO A 347 -16.16 -20.77 -5.49
N PHE A 348 -15.72 -19.51 -5.54
CA PHE A 348 -15.52 -18.79 -6.80
C PHE A 348 -14.23 -19.23 -7.49
N GLY A 349 -14.35 -20.11 -8.49
CA GLY A 349 -13.21 -20.59 -9.29
C GLY A 349 -12.55 -21.87 -8.80
N ALA A 350 -12.94 -22.38 -7.65
CA ALA A 350 -12.28 -23.49 -6.98
C ALA A 350 -12.97 -24.84 -7.11
N THR A 351 -14.03 -24.98 -7.91
CA THR A 351 -14.82 -26.22 -8.00
C THR A 351 -13.97 -27.44 -8.31
N GLY A 352 -13.02 -27.35 -9.27
CA GLY A 352 -12.13 -28.46 -9.62
C GLY A 352 -11.24 -28.87 -8.45
N LEU A 353 -10.50 -27.92 -7.88
CA LEU A 353 -9.60 -28.19 -6.75
C LEU A 353 -10.37 -28.68 -5.52
N SER A 354 -11.60 -28.18 -5.27
CA SER A 354 -12.42 -28.64 -4.15
C SER A 354 -12.78 -30.13 -4.30
N HIS A 355 -13.06 -30.61 -5.51
CA HIS A 355 -13.28 -32.03 -5.77
C HIS A 355 -12.01 -32.85 -5.57
N ASP A 356 -10.88 -32.36 -6.12
CA ASP A 356 -9.58 -33.03 -5.98
C ASP A 356 -9.13 -33.11 -4.51
N LEU A 357 -9.39 -32.08 -3.70
CA LEU A 357 -9.14 -32.09 -2.25
C LEU A 357 -10.04 -33.11 -1.53
N ALA A 358 -11.31 -33.22 -1.93
CA ALA A 358 -12.23 -34.19 -1.35
C ALA A 358 -11.82 -35.64 -1.68
N ASP A 359 -11.36 -35.90 -2.90
CA ASP A 359 -10.87 -37.21 -3.35
C ASP A 359 -9.59 -37.65 -2.59
N GLU A 360 -8.85 -36.71 -2.03
CA GLU A 360 -7.64 -36.94 -1.22
C GLU A 360 -7.90 -36.84 0.29
N ASP A 361 -9.16 -36.87 0.74
CA ASP A 361 -9.59 -36.79 2.15
C ASP A 361 -9.10 -35.52 2.90
N LEU A 362 -8.98 -34.37 2.19
CA LEU A 362 -8.52 -33.09 2.73
C LEU A 362 -9.66 -32.18 3.22
N ASN A 363 -10.87 -32.68 3.36
CA ASN A 363 -12.04 -32.04 3.98
C ASN A 363 -12.30 -30.60 3.50
N PRO A 364 -12.58 -30.35 2.21
CA PRO A 364 -12.83 -29.01 1.70
C PRO A 364 -14.13 -28.42 2.30
N VAL A 365 -14.05 -27.17 2.78
CA VAL A 365 -15.19 -26.43 3.35
C VAL A 365 -15.38 -25.13 2.57
N THR A 366 -16.54 -24.96 1.96
CA THR A 366 -16.83 -23.76 1.16
C THR A 366 -17.11 -22.56 2.07
N ILE A 367 -16.35 -21.49 1.91
CA ILE A 367 -16.49 -20.22 2.63
C ILE A 367 -16.70 -19.09 1.63
N VAL A 368 -17.90 -18.51 1.60
CA VAL A 368 -18.19 -17.31 0.79
C VAL A 368 -17.59 -16.09 1.48
N GLN A 369 -16.80 -15.29 0.78
CA GLN A 369 -16.09 -14.10 1.29
C GLN A 369 -17.04 -12.90 1.43
N ASN A 370 -18.07 -13.02 2.27
CA ASN A 370 -19.05 -11.99 2.58
C ASN A 370 -18.82 -11.39 3.98
N PHE A 371 -19.63 -10.40 4.35
CA PHE A 371 -19.52 -9.75 5.66
C PHE A 371 -19.79 -10.72 6.83
N ALA A 372 -20.73 -11.63 6.68
CA ALA A 372 -21.10 -12.55 7.74
C ALA A 372 -19.97 -13.55 8.08
N ASN A 373 -19.31 -14.07 7.04
CA ASN A 373 -18.27 -15.09 7.21
C ASN A 373 -16.89 -14.51 7.54
N MET A 374 -16.62 -13.24 7.15
CA MET A 374 -15.28 -12.65 7.28
C MET A 374 -15.14 -11.69 8.46
N SER A 375 -16.25 -11.16 9.01
CA SER A 375 -16.18 -10.08 10.01
C SER A 375 -15.60 -10.56 11.35
N ASP A 376 -16.15 -11.59 11.93
CA ASP A 376 -15.72 -12.07 13.24
C ASP A 376 -14.32 -12.69 13.18
N PRO A 377 -13.94 -13.50 12.15
CA PRO A 377 -12.56 -13.96 11.98
C PRO A 377 -11.54 -12.84 11.83
N MET A 378 -11.89 -11.78 11.10
CA MET A 378 -11.03 -10.62 10.91
C MET A 378 -10.77 -9.86 12.20
N LYS A 379 -11.81 -9.70 13.05
CA LYS A 379 -11.70 -9.08 14.38
C LYS A 379 -10.93 -9.96 15.36
N GLU A 380 -11.14 -11.28 15.33
CA GLU A 380 -10.38 -12.22 16.19
C GLU A 380 -8.90 -12.22 15.82
N LEU A 381 -8.58 -12.22 14.52
CA LEU A 381 -7.18 -12.09 14.09
C LEU A 381 -6.56 -10.78 14.58
N GLU A 382 -7.26 -9.64 14.48
CA GLU A 382 -6.82 -8.36 15.02
C GLU A 382 -6.58 -8.45 16.54
N ALA A 383 -7.53 -8.99 17.28
CA ALA A 383 -7.44 -9.16 18.73
C ALA A 383 -6.31 -10.11 19.15
N ALA A 384 -6.10 -11.19 18.41
CA ALA A 384 -5.01 -12.14 18.65
C ALA A 384 -3.63 -11.51 18.40
N ILE A 385 -3.48 -10.72 17.33
CA ILE A 385 -2.26 -9.95 17.03
C ILE A 385 -1.98 -8.94 18.16
N GLU A 386 -2.96 -8.13 18.53
CA GLU A 386 -2.78 -7.07 19.53
C GLU A 386 -2.52 -7.65 20.95
N SER A 387 -3.04 -8.84 21.26
CA SER A 387 -2.83 -9.49 22.54
C SER A 387 -1.64 -10.45 22.61
N GLY A 388 -0.86 -10.60 21.51
CA GLY A 388 0.27 -11.51 21.43
C GLY A 388 -0.10 -13.00 21.44
N ARG A 389 -1.36 -13.34 21.08
CA ARG A 389 -1.83 -14.72 20.92
C ARG A 389 -1.63 -15.27 19.51
N PHE A 390 -1.26 -14.43 18.58
CA PHE A 390 -0.92 -14.82 17.21
C PHE A 390 0.59 -14.96 17.05
N HIS A 391 1.04 -15.97 16.30
CA HIS A 391 2.46 -16.24 16.04
C HIS A 391 2.65 -16.62 14.57
N HIS A 392 3.70 -16.10 13.92
CA HIS A 392 4.00 -16.42 12.53
C HIS A 392 5.51 -16.51 12.25
N ASP A 393 5.88 -17.21 11.19
CA ASP A 393 7.27 -17.51 10.80
C ASP A 393 8.00 -16.35 10.07
N GLY A 394 7.36 -15.21 9.91
CA GLY A 394 7.96 -14.04 9.24
C GLY A 394 7.91 -14.07 7.70
N ASN A 395 7.02 -14.87 7.08
CA ASN A 395 6.90 -14.90 5.62
C ASN A 395 6.62 -13.49 5.04
N PRO A 396 7.48 -12.98 4.11
CA PRO A 396 7.38 -11.61 3.62
C PRO A 396 6.15 -11.36 2.74
N ILE A 397 5.64 -12.38 2.02
CA ILE A 397 4.43 -12.26 1.20
C ILE A 397 3.21 -12.15 2.11
N MET A 398 3.14 -12.98 3.17
CA MET A 398 2.06 -12.90 4.16
C MET A 398 2.05 -11.52 4.83
N THR A 399 3.20 -11.03 5.27
CA THR A 399 3.34 -9.69 5.88
C THR A 399 2.88 -8.58 4.92
N TRP A 400 3.22 -8.69 3.64
CA TRP A 400 2.77 -7.75 2.63
C TRP A 400 1.24 -7.82 2.41
N CYS A 401 0.66 -9.01 2.32
CA CYS A 401 -0.79 -9.21 2.20
C CYS A 401 -1.54 -8.61 3.40
N ILE A 402 -1.09 -8.85 4.63
CA ILE A 402 -1.67 -8.28 5.86
C ILE A 402 -1.63 -6.74 5.83
N GLY A 403 -0.52 -6.15 5.37
CA GLY A 403 -0.36 -4.70 5.26
C GLY A 403 -1.26 -4.04 4.21
N ASN A 404 -1.78 -4.81 3.25
CA ASN A 404 -2.67 -4.35 2.19
C ASN A 404 -4.16 -4.45 2.55
N VAL A 405 -4.51 -5.13 3.63
CA VAL A 405 -5.91 -5.29 4.04
C VAL A 405 -6.48 -3.95 4.51
N VAL A 406 -7.58 -3.56 3.90
CA VAL A 406 -8.44 -2.46 4.33
C VAL A 406 -9.76 -3.03 4.81
N GLY A 407 -10.25 -2.55 5.94
CA GLY A 407 -11.56 -2.95 6.47
C GLY A 407 -12.68 -2.17 5.77
N LYS A 408 -13.54 -2.86 5.05
CA LYS A 408 -14.77 -2.27 4.48
C LYS A 408 -15.93 -2.59 5.41
N ASN A 409 -16.55 -1.55 5.98
CA ASN A 409 -17.76 -1.72 6.79
C ASN A 409 -18.99 -2.01 5.91
N MET A 410 -19.94 -2.76 6.45
CA MET A 410 -21.22 -2.99 5.77
C MET A 410 -22.04 -1.70 5.78
N PRO A 411 -22.63 -1.27 4.63
CA PRO A 411 -23.53 -0.12 4.63
C PRO A 411 -24.66 -0.27 5.63
N GLY A 412 -24.76 0.69 6.57
CA GLY A 412 -25.80 0.69 7.61
C GLY A 412 -25.52 -0.21 8.83
N ASN A 413 -24.39 -0.89 8.88
CA ASN A 413 -23.95 -1.66 10.05
C ASN A 413 -22.42 -1.62 10.17
N ASP A 414 -21.91 -0.71 10.98
CA ASP A 414 -20.47 -0.52 11.20
C ASP A 414 -19.80 -1.66 11.99
N ASP A 415 -20.58 -2.54 12.61
CA ASP A 415 -20.07 -3.70 13.34
C ASP A 415 -19.62 -4.83 12.41
N LEU A 416 -20.11 -4.86 11.18
CA LEU A 416 -19.71 -5.86 10.20
C LEU A 416 -18.65 -5.30 9.25
N VAL A 417 -17.47 -5.94 9.24
CA VAL A 417 -16.33 -5.57 8.42
C VAL A 417 -15.87 -6.75 7.58
N LYS A 418 -15.37 -6.49 6.37
CA LYS A 418 -14.70 -7.51 5.56
C LYS A 418 -13.41 -6.99 4.95
N PRO A 419 -12.43 -7.88 4.66
CA PRO A 419 -11.19 -7.49 4.01
C PRO A 419 -11.46 -7.06 2.56
N VAL A 420 -10.85 -5.94 2.16
CA VAL A 420 -10.80 -5.49 0.77
C VAL A 420 -9.42 -4.91 0.49
N LYS A 421 -9.02 -4.88 -0.77
CA LYS A 421 -7.84 -4.15 -1.24
C LYS A 421 -8.22 -2.72 -1.65
N GLU A 422 -7.35 -1.75 -1.38
CA GLU A 422 -7.58 -0.35 -1.75
C GLU A 422 -7.32 -0.11 -3.24
N GLN A 423 -6.33 -0.80 -3.81
CA GLN A 423 -5.93 -0.73 -5.21
C GLN A 423 -5.88 -2.13 -5.82
N ALA A 424 -6.08 -2.23 -7.13
CA ALA A 424 -6.13 -3.51 -7.84
C ALA A 424 -4.82 -4.31 -7.71
N GLU A 425 -3.70 -3.59 -7.67
CA GLU A 425 -2.34 -4.13 -7.61
C GLU A 425 -2.00 -4.71 -6.23
N ASN A 426 -2.63 -4.22 -5.17
CA ASN A 426 -2.42 -4.73 -3.81
C ASN A 426 -3.06 -6.10 -3.66
N LYS A 427 -2.24 -7.09 -3.31
CA LYS A 427 -2.74 -8.45 -3.06
C LYS A 427 -3.01 -8.64 -1.57
N ILE A 428 -4.12 -9.31 -1.27
CA ILE A 428 -4.54 -9.65 0.09
C ILE A 428 -4.83 -11.16 0.23
N ASP A 429 -4.53 -11.94 -0.80
CA ASP A 429 -4.91 -13.34 -0.92
C ASP A 429 -4.42 -14.17 0.29
N GLY A 430 -3.16 -14.00 0.70
CA GLY A 430 -2.64 -14.64 1.91
C GLY A 430 -3.38 -14.26 3.19
N ALA A 431 -3.75 -12.99 3.32
CA ALA A 431 -4.50 -12.50 4.47
C ALA A 431 -5.94 -13.05 4.48
N VAL A 432 -6.58 -13.13 3.31
CA VAL A 432 -7.94 -13.70 3.16
C VAL A 432 -7.92 -15.19 3.52
N ALA A 433 -6.96 -15.96 3.00
CA ALA A 433 -6.77 -17.36 3.37
C ALA A 433 -6.57 -17.52 4.88
N LEU A 434 -5.70 -16.68 5.48
CA LEU A 434 -5.46 -16.70 6.93
C LEU A 434 -6.74 -16.37 7.73
N ILE A 435 -7.52 -15.36 7.33
CA ILE A 435 -8.78 -15.01 7.98
C ILE A 435 -9.77 -16.19 7.90
N MET A 436 -9.83 -16.90 6.79
CA MET A 436 -10.69 -18.11 6.66
C MET A 436 -10.24 -19.23 7.62
N THR A 437 -8.92 -19.42 7.84
CA THR A 437 -8.44 -20.41 8.83
C THR A 437 -8.85 -20.01 10.25
N ILE A 438 -8.74 -18.73 10.62
CA ILE A 438 -9.17 -18.22 11.92
C ILE A 438 -10.68 -18.47 12.11
N GLY A 439 -11.49 -18.21 11.07
CA GLY A 439 -12.92 -18.45 11.11
C GLY A 439 -13.29 -19.89 11.41
N ARG A 440 -12.55 -20.84 10.87
CA ARG A 440 -12.77 -22.29 11.18
C ARG A 440 -12.25 -22.63 12.58
N ALA A 441 -11.11 -22.11 12.98
CA ALA A 441 -10.55 -22.34 14.31
C ALA A 441 -11.43 -21.78 15.45
N MET A 442 -12.22 -20.73 15.19
CA MET A 442 -13.18 -20.17 16.14
C MET A 442 -14.43 -21.06 16.34
N LEU A 443 -14.74 -21.91 15.37
CA LEU A 443 -15.81 -22.89 15.53
C LEU A 443 -15.25 -23.99 16.43
N LYS A 444 -15.44 -23.86 17.74
CA LYS A 444 -15.19 -24.97 18.66
C LYS A 444 -15.96 -26.19 18.14
N GLU A 445 -15.29 -27.34 18.03
CA GLU A 445 -16.03 -28.59 17.98
C GLU A 445 -17.02 -28.57 19.14
N PRO A 446 -18.29 -28.95 18.93
CA PRO A 446 -19.16 -29.11 20.06
C PRO A 446 -18.39 -30.04 21.00
N ASP A 447 -18.05 -29.54 22.21
CA ASP A 447 -17.63 -30.42 23.29
C ASP A 447 -18.49 -31.64 23.13
N ASP A 448 -17.88 -32.81 23.05
CA ASP A 448 -18.59 -34.06 22.88
C ASP A 448 -19.40 -34.25 24.16
N PHE A 449 -20.51 -33.49 24.27
CA PHE A 449 -21.45 -33.53 25.38
C PHE A 449 -21.95 -34.97 25.56
N LEU A 450 -21.97 -35.75 24.45
CA LEU A 450 -22.27 -37.15 24.44
C LEU A 450 -21.15 -38.01 25.03
N SER A 451 -19.86 -37.60 24.93
CA SER A 451 -18.75 -38.31 25.56
C SER A 451 -18.58 -37.97 27.05
N SER A 452 -19.19 -36.87 27.51
CA SER A 452 -19.21 -36.48 28.92
C SER A 452 -20.40 -37.06 29.69
N LEU A 453 -21.35 -37.71 29.00
CA LEU A 453 -22.45 -38.44 29.63
C LEU A 453 -21.96 -39.81 30.11
N ASP A 454 -22.02 -40.03 31.40
CA ASP A 454 -21.80 -41.35 31.99
C ASP A 454 -22.79 -42.34 31.35
N PRO A 455 -22.34 -43.49 30.78
CA PRO A 455 -23.24 -44.48 30.19
C PRO A 455 -24.31 -44.99 31.14
N ASP A 456 -24.18 -44.75 32.44
CA ASP A 456 -25.09 -45.17 33.48
C ASP A 456 -26.09 -44.08 33.95
N ASP A 457 -26.04 -42.86 33.36
CA ASP A 457 -27.04 -41.81 33.60
C ASP A 457 -28.30 -42.09 32.78
N ASP A 458 -29.36 -42.51 33.44
CA ASP A 458 -30.68 -42.72 32.87
C ASP A 458 -31.20 -41.42 32.21
N LEU A 459 -31.11 -41.33 30.89
CA LEU A 459 -31.72 -40.29 30.07
C LEU A 459 -33.23 -40.38 30.19
N LEU A 460 -33.82 -39.60 31.08
CA LEU A 460 -35.26 -39.36 31.10
C LEU A 460 -35.66 -38.62 29.82
N ILE A 461 -36.16 -39.39 28.84
CA ILE A 461 -36.82 -38.84 27.65
C ILE A 461 -38.20 -38.31 28.12
N LEU A 462 -38.34 -36.99 28.15
CA LEU A 462 -39.63 -36.32 28.24
C LEU A 462 -40.18 -36.03 26.87
#